data_54508e8f7b4426b16d1f79508d2b8d53
#
_entry.id   54508e8f7b4426b16d1f79508d2b8d53
#
_cell.length_a   1.000
_cell.length_b   1.000
_cell.length_c   1.000
_cell.angle_alpha   90.00
_cell.angle_beta   90.00
_cell.angle_gamma   90.00
#
_symmetry.space_group_name_H-M   'P 1'
#
loop_
_entity.id
_entity.type
_entity.pdbx_description
1 polymer ?
#
loop_
_entity_poly.entity_id
_entity_poly.type
_entity_poly.pdbx_seq_one_letter_code
_entity_poly.pdbx_strand_id
1 'polypeptide(L)'
;ADSYEGAPKKVDGRQEAHQVMPLAVQKTNSMQVYAHYMPWFETTTSNPQNAGKWGYHWTMKNCDPNKMVGNNKREIASHYYPQIGPYASGDEAVLDYQCLLMKYAGLDGVMVDWYGVNSDNSIAQHKSNTEALFRALKRAGLKMSVVYEDRTLDGASDRVGTARQDIRYLAETFFKDDSYVKVDG
;
A
#
# COMPACT_ATOMS: atom_id res chain seq x y z
N ALA A 1 27.91 -26.65 -31.29
CA ALA A 1 28.00 -25.64 -30.21
C ALA A 1 27.20 -24.45 -30.68
N ASP A 2 25.90 -24.42 -30.35
CA ASP A 2 25.01 -23.33 -30.71
C ASP A 2 25.29 -22.16 -29.76
N SER A 3 25.78 -21.06 -30.36
CA SER A 3 25.94 -19.79 -29.70
C SER A 3 24.54 -19.26 -29.35
N TYR A 4 24.25 -19.15 -28.10
CA TYR A 4 23.05 -18.47 -27.61
C TYR A 4 23.24 -16.96 -27.85
N GLU A 5 22.80 -16.48 -29.00
CA GLU A 5 22.73 -15.05 -29.29
C GLU A 5 21.44 -14.48 -28.63
N GLY A 6 21.65 -13.68 -27.65
CA GLY A 6 20.59 -12.82 -27.07
C GLY A 6 20.55 -12.90 -25.56
N ALA A 7 21.32 -12.01 -24.90
CA ALA A 7 20.95 -11.66 -23.54
C ALA A 7 19.48 -11.19 -23.56
N PRO A 8 18.62 -11.69 -22.65
CA PRO A 8 17.24 -11.23 -22.61
C PRO A 8 17.23 -9.72 -22.45
N LYS A 9 16.56 -9.01 -23.39
CA LYS A 9 16.33 -7.58 -23.23
C LYS A 9 15.73 -7.38 -21.84
N LYS A 10 16.33 -6.52 -21.04
CA LYS A 10 15.69 -6.06 -19.80
C LYS A 10 14.38 -5.39 -20.21
N VAL A 11 13.29 -6.12 -20.08
CA VAL A 11 11.96 -5.57 -20.25
C VAL A 11 11.70 -4.70 -19.02
N ASP A 12 11.36 -3.45 -19.22
CA ASP A 12 10.89 -2.62 -18.14
C ASP A 12 9.48 -3.10 -17.75
N GLY A 13 9.42 -4.04 -16.83
CA GLY A 13 8.17 -4.64 -16.35
C GLY A 13 7.16 -3.62 -15.81
N ARG A 14 7.60 -2.42 -15.47
CA ARG A 14 6.70 -1.32 -15.07
C ARG A 14 5.88 -0.82 -16.25
N GLN A 15 6.47 -0.62 -17.42
CA GLN A 15 5.74 -0.17 -18.62
C GLN A 15 4.74 -1.21 -19.08
N GLU A 16 5.08 -2.49 -19.01
CA GLU A 16 4.16 -3.56 -19.38
C GLU A 16 3.02 -3.73 -18.37
N ALA A 17 3.29 -3.66 -17.05
CA ALA A 17 2.26 -3.74 -16.02
C ALA A 17 1.20 -2.63 -16.17
N HIS A 18 1.59 -1.43 -16.59
CA HIS A 18 0.65 -0.32 -16.82
C HIS A 18 -0.25 -0.51 -18.05
N GLN A 19 0.07 -1.43 -18.92
CA GLN A 19 -0.72 -1.72 -20.13
C GLN A 19 -1.68 -2.90 -19.95
N VAL A 20 -1.57 -3.64 -18.86
CA VAL A 20 -2.44 -4.79 -18.60
C VAL A 20 -3.84 -4.32 -18.21
N MET A 21 -4.83 -4.71 -19.00
CA MET A 21 -6.24 -4.50 -18.67
C MET A 21 -6.64 -5.36 -17.48
N PRO A 22 -7.49 -4.84 -16.58
CA PRO A 22 -7.97 -5.60 -15.44
C PRO A 22 -8.65 -6.91 -15.91
N LEU A 23 -8.18 -8.05 -15.44
CA LEU A 23 -8.84 -9.32 -15.68
C LEU A 23 -9.98 -9.50 -14.68
N ALA A 24 -11.16 -9.77 -15.19
CA ALA A 24 -12.27 -10.19 -14.34
C ALA A 24 -11.98 -11.57 -13.75
N VAL A 25 -11.96 -11.66 -12.42
CA VAL A 25 -11.87 -12.94 -11.72
C VAL A 25 -13.29 -13.46 -11.50
N GLN A 26 -13.60 -14.63 -12.05
CA GLN A 26 -14.87 -15.28 -11.80
C GLN A 26 -14.86 -15.91 -10.41
N LYS A 27 -15.70 -15.39 -9.54
CA LYS A 27 -15.88 -15.91 -8.18
C LYS A 27 -17.00 -16.95 -8.17
N THR A 28 -16.83 -17.96 -7.34
CA THR A 28 -17.85 -19.01 -7.14
C THR A 28 -18.86 -18.66 -6.04
N ASN A 29 -18.63 -17.57 -5.29
CA ASN A 29 -19.55 -17.06 -4.27
C ASN A 29 -19.87 -15.58 -4.52
N SER A 30 -20.97 -15.11 -3.96
CA SER A 30 -21.41 -13.70 -4.03
C SER A 30 -20.85 -12.82 -2.93
N MET A 31 -20.15 -13.42 -1.94
CA MET A 31 -19.57 -12.66 -0.82
C MET A 31 -18.41 -11.81 -1.29
N GLN A 32 -18.40 -10.54 -0.91
CA GLN A 32 -17.26 -9.66 -1.12
C GLN A 32 -16.28 -9.82 0.04
N VAL A 33 -14.99 -9.89 -0.30
CA VAL A 33 -13.90 -10.07 0.66
C VAL A 33 -12.88 -8.97 0.48
N TYR A 34 -12.61 -8.23 1.55
CA TYR A 34 -11.66 -7.13 1.59
C TYR A 34 -10.55 -7.42 2.58
N ALA A 35 -9.30 -7.15 2.20
CA ALA A 35 -8.17 -7.21 3.12
C ALA A 35 -8.04 -5.88 3.90
N HIS A 36 -7.78 -5.96 5.20
CA HIS A 36 -7.35 -4.78 5.95
C HIS A 36 -5.92 -4.44 5.55
N TYR A 37 -5.66 -3.19 5.16
CA TYR A 37 -4.40 -2.76 4.56
C TYR A 37 -3.82 -1.56 5.29
N MET A 38 -2.55 -1.66 5.67
CA MET A 38 -1.80 -0.62 6.38
C MET A 38 -0.69 -0.06 5.48
N PRO A 39 -0.81 1.17 4.96
CA PRO A 39 0.12 1.77 4.01
C PRO A 39 1.26 2.57 4.66
N TRP A 40 1.88 2.05 5.71
CA TRP A 40 2.81 2.79 6.58
C TRP A 40 4.26 2.29 6.59
N PHE A 41 4.61 1.32 5.75
CA PHE A 41 5.97 0.78 5.70
C PHE A 41 6.88 1.62 4.82
N GLU A 42 8.08 1.95 5.33
CA GLU A 42 9.06 2.75 4.62
C GLU A 42 10.45 2.11 4.71
N THR A 43 11.19 2.21 3.61
CA THR A 43 12.60 1.82 3.53
C THR A 43 13.51 3.02 3.73
N THR A 44 14.82 2.80 3.72
CA THR A 44 15.83 3.87 3.84
C THR A 44 15.80 4.89 2.70
N THR A 45 15.15 4.57 1.58
CA THR A 45 15.10 5.43 0.38
C THR A 45 13.72 6.00 0.08
N SER A 46 12.67 5.52 0.76
CA SER A 46 11.28 5.89 0.44
C SER A 46 10.75 7.07 1.26
N ASN A 47 11.40 7.42 2.37
CA ASN A 47 10.95 8.50 3.24
C ASN A 47 11.90 9.70 3.15
N PRO A 48 11.56 10.78 2.42
CA PRO A 48 12.43 11.95 2.26
C PRO A 48 12.65 12.70 3.57
N GLN A 49 11.72 12.61 4.54
CA GLN A 49 11.87 13.26 5.85
C GLN A 49 12.84 12.51 6.77
N ASN A 50 13.05 11.22 6.53
CA ASN A 50 13.96 10.35 7.28
C ASN A 50 14.91 9.60 6.33
N ALA A 51 15.49 10.32 5.36
CA ALA A 51 16.41 9.73 4.38
C ALA A 51 17.53 8.93 5.07
N GLY A 52 17.77 7.72 4.59
CA GLY A 52 18.74 6.80 5.16
C GLY A 52 18.26 6.01 6.39
N LYS A 53 17.04 6.22 6.86
CA LYS A 53 16.47 5.48 8.01
C LYS A 53 15.29 4.63 7.59
N TRP A 54 15.21 3.44 8.17
CA TRP A 54 14.03 2.58 8.05
C TRP A 54 12.81 3.21 8.73
N GLY A 55 11.64 2.99 8.17
CA GLY A 55 10.38 3.44 8.76
C GLY A 55 10.08 2.77 10.10
N TYR A 56 9.33 3.47 10.95
CA TYR A 56 9.00 3.05 12.31
C TYR A 56 8.43 1.63 12.37
N HIS A 57 7.53 1.26 11.46
CA HIS A 57 6.85 -0.03 11.48
C HIS A 57 7.76 -1.23 11.14
N TRP A 58 8.96 -1.00 10.56
CA TRP A 58 10.00 -2.02 10.45
C TRP A 58 10.91 -2.11 11.67
N THR A 59 10.99 -1.03 12.47
CA THR A 59 11.96 -0.87 13.57
C THR A 59 11.32 -0.94 14.98
N MET A 60 10.02 -1.17 15.07
CA MET A 60 9.33 -1.30 16.36
C MET A 60 10.03 -2.33 17.26
N LYS A 61 9.91 -2.17 18.59
CA LYS A 61 10.56 -3.04 19.58
C LYS A 61 12.08 -3.15 19.43
N ASN A 62 12.73 -2.06 18.95
CA ASN A 62 14.17 -1.98 18.75
C ASN A 62 14.74 -2.95 17.70
N CYS A 63 13.92 -3.39 16.74
CA CYS A 63 14.42 -4.13 15.59
C CYS A 63 15.27 -3.23 14.69
N ASP A 64 16.33 -3.79 14.12
CA ASP A 64 17.24 -3.10 13.22
C ASP A 64 17.34 -3.82 11.87
N PRO A 65 16.62 -3.36 10.84
CA PRO A 65 16.66 -4.02 9.53
C PRO A 65 18.02 -3.96 8.82
N ASN A 66 19.01 -3.25 9.35
CA ASN A 66 20.38 -3.31 8.86
C ASN A 66 21.09 -4.60 9.30
N LYS A 67 20.62 -5.25 10.36
CA LYS A 67 21.15 -6.55 10.80
C LYS A 67 20.54 -7.69 10.00
N MET A 68 21.39 -8.67 9.69
CA MET A 68 20.97 -9.93 9.10
C MET A 68 20.82 -11.00 10.20
N VAL A 69 19.66 -11.65 10.25
CA VAL A 69 19.33 -12.66 11.27
C VAL A 69 19.42 -14.11 10.74
N GLY A 70 20.05 -14.30 9.60
CA GLY A 70 20.23 -15.60 8.92
C GLY A 70 19.28 -15.80 7.75
N ASN A 71 19.58 -16.78 6.89
CA ASN A 71 18.79 -17.11 5.71
C ASN A 71 18.44 -15.90 4.82
N ASN A 72 19.35 -14.93 4.67
CA ASN A 72 19.18 -13.68 3.96
C ASN A 72 18.00 -12.82 4.44
N LYS A 73 17.59 -12.98 5.70
CA LYS A 73 16.53 -12.18 6.31
C LYS A 73 17.12 -11.06 7.17
N ARG A 74 16.48 -9.90 7.10
CA ARG A 74 16.77 -8.74 7.97
C ARG A 74 16.01 -8.86 9.29
N GLU A 75 16.53 -8.26 10.35
CA GLU A 75 15.78 -8.11 11.61
C GLU A 75 14.67 -7.07 11.42
N ILE A 76 13.41 -7.48 11.49
CA ILE A 76 12.26 -6.59 11.30
C ILE A 76 11.21 -6.81 12.39
N ALA A 77 10.43 -5.75 12.65
CA ALA A 77 9.32 -5.77 13.60
C ALA A 77 8.06 -6.39 13.00
N SER A 78 8.20 -7.58 12.41
CA SER A 78 7.07 -8.33 11.86
C SER A 78 7.16 -9.79 12.28
N HIS A 79 6.02 -10.36 12.67
CA HIS A 79 5.94 -11.77 13.00
C HIS A 79 6.19 -12.65 11.76
N TYR A 80 5.61 -12.26 10.64
CA TYR A 80 5.84 -12.93 9.36
C TYR A 80 6.80 -12.12 8.50
N TYR A 81 7.77 -12.81 7.91
CA TYR A 81 8.73 -12.17 7.01
C TYR A 81 8.17 -12.11 5.59
N PRO A 82 8.04 -10.92 4.98
CA PRO A 82 7.58 -10.80 3.60
C PRO A 82 8.51 -11.57 2.64
N GLN A 83 7.96 -12.28 1.67
CA GLN A 83 8.77 -13.01 0.67
C GLN A 83 9.71 -12.09 -0.12
N ILE A 84 9.27 -10.86 -0.35
CA ILE A 84 10.03 -9.81 -1.05
C ILE A 84 10.99 -9.04 -0.12
N GLY A 85 11.05 -9.41 1.17
CA GLY A 85 11.76 -8.64 2.19
C GLY A 85 11.00 -7.39 2.65
N PRO A 86 11.59 -6.57 3.55
CA PRO A 86 10.98 -5.31 3.97
C PRO A 86 10.92 -4.33 2.80
N TYR A 87 9.77 -3.68 2.63
CA TYR A 87 9.40 -2.87 1.47
C TYR A 87 8.89 -1.50 1.86
N ALA A 88 8.75 -0.62 0.87
CA ALA A 88 8.03 0.65 0.99
C ALA A 88 6.58 0.47 0.50
N SER A 89 5.61 0.93 1.29
CA SER A 89 4.18 0.83 0.95
C SER A 89 3.79 1.66 -0.28
N GLY A 90 4.59 2.66 -0.64
CA GLY A 90 4.36 3.50 -1.82
C GLY A 90 5.11 3.03 -3.08
N ASP A 91 5.87 1.93 -3.02
CA ASP A 91 6.57 1.40 -4.20
C ASP A 91 5.57 0.79 -5.19
N GLU A 92 5.52 1.33 -6.40
CA GLU A 92 4.54 0.91 -7.42
C GLU A 92 4.70 -0.56 -7.82
N ALA A 93 5.93 -1.09 -7.87
CA ALA A 93 6.14 -2.49 -8.20
C ALA A 93 5.65 -3.43 -7.07
N VAL A 94 5.82 -3.01 -5.82
CA VAL A 94 5.27 -3.72 -4.66
C VAL A 94 3.74 -3.69 -4.68
N LEU A 95 3.16 -2.53 -4.98
CA LEU A 95 1.71 -2.36 -5.06
C LEU A 95 1.10 -3.22 -6.18
N ASP A 96 1.70 -3.23 -7.37
CA ASP A 96 1.27 -4.06 -8.49
C ASP A 96 1.37 -5.56 -8.13
N TYR A 97 2.48 -5.98 -7.51
CA TYR A 97 2.64 -7.35 -7.00
C TYR A 97 1.57 -7.74 -5.99
N GLN A 98 1.28 -6.88 -5.01
CA GLN A 98 0.25 -7.14 -4.00
C GLN A 98 -1.15 -7.17 -4.62
N CYS A 99 -1.46 -6.29 -5.58
CA CYS A 99 -2.72 -6.32 -6.32
C CYS A 99 -2.90 -7.63 -7.10
N LEU A 100 -1.84 -8.13 -7.74
CA LEU A 100 -1.88 -9.43 -8.43
C LEU A 100 -2.15 -10.58 -7.44
N LEU A 101 -1.52 -10.58 -6.27
CA LEU A 101 -1.78 -11.56 -5.22
C LEU A 101 -3.22 -11.50 -4.72
N MET A 102 -3.78 -10.30 -4.53
CA MET A 102 -5.18 -10.10 -4.14
C MET A 102 -6.12 -10.67 -5.18
N LYS A 103 -5.88 -10.39 -6.47
CA LYS A 103 -6.67 -10.95 -7.56
C LYS A 103 -6.59 -12.46 -7.61
N TYR A 104 -5.40 -13.03 -7.49
CA TYR A 104 -5.19 -14.47 -7.46
C TYR A 104 -5.93 -15.13 -6.28
N ALA A 105 -5.95 -14.47 -5.13
CA ALA A 105 -6.66 -14.94 -3.93
C ALA A 105 -8.18 -14.72 -3.99
N GLY A 106 -8.70 -14.03 -5.02
CA GLY A 106 -10.14 -13.74 -5.14
C GLY A 106 -10.65 -12.65 -4.21
N LEU A 107 -9.76 -11.74 -3.75
CA LEU A 107 -10.16 -10.56 -2.99
C LEU A 107 -10.81 -9.53 -3.92
N ASP A 108 -11.78 -8.78 -3.39
CA ASP A 108 -12.48 -7.71 -4.12
C ASP A 108 -11.81 -6.35 -3.96
N GLY A 109 -10.99 -6.20 -2.92
CA GLY A 109 -10.28 -4.97 -2.64
C GLY A 109 -9.72 -4.89 -1.24
N VAL A 110 -9.55 -3.67 -0.75
CA VAL A 110 -8.97 -3.41 0.57
C VAL A 110 -9.79 -2.42 1.38
N MET A 111 -9.67 -2.53 2.70
CA MET A 111 -10.04 -1.52 3.68
C MET A 111 -8.74 -0.93 4.22
N VAL A 112 -8.41 0.30 3.79
CA VAL A 112 -7.13 0.93 4.11
C VAL A 112 -7.21 1.75 5.39
N ASP A 113 -6.29 1.50 6.32
CA ASP A 113 -6.11 2.33 7.51
C ASP A 113 -5.62 3.72 7.10
N TRP A 114 -6.33 4.77 7.54
CA TRP A 114 -6.02 6.13 7.13
C TRP A 114 -6.09 7.11 8.30
N TYR A 115 -5.06 7.92 8.45
CA TYR A 115 -4.77 8.71 9.65
C TYR A 115 -4.97 10.23 9.47
N GLY A 116 -5.72 10.66 8.46
CA GLY A 116 -5.95 12.07 8.20
C GLY A 116 -4.94 12.69 7.23
N VAL A 117 -5.16 13.96 6.85
CA VAL A 117 -4.27 14.70 5.95
C VAL A 117 -2.99 15.19 6.64
N ASN A 118 -3.04 15.38 7.96
CA ASN A 118 -1.94 15.88 8.78
C ASN A 118 -1.47 14.77 9.74
N SER A 119 -0.65 13.86 9.24
CA SER A 119 -0.09 12.77 10.04
C SER A 119 1.27 13.16 10.64
N ASP A 120 1.61 12.49 11.74
CA ASP A 120 2.92 12.64 12.38
C ASP A 120 4.05 11.96 11.60
N ASN A 121 5.29 12.12 12.10
CA ASN A 121 6.48 11.58 11.45
C ASN A 121 6.53 10.06 11.35
N SER A 122 5.78 9.32 12.17
CA SER A 122 5.78 7.85 12.16
C SER A 122 4.96 7.26 11.02
N ILE A 123 3.99 8.03 10.53
CA ILE A 123 3.05 7.66 9.46
C ILE A 123 2.91 8.74 8.39
N ALA A 124 3.90 9.64 8.28
CA ALA A 124 3.84 10.82 7.40
C ALA A 124 3.57 10.48 5.92
N GLN A 125 4.00 9.31 5.46
CA GLN A 125 3.83 8.88 4.07
C GLN A 125 2.51 8.13 3.81
N HIS A 126 1.70 7.84 4.84
CA HIS A 126 0.50 7.01 4.65
C HIS A 126 -0.50 7.63 3.66
N LYS A 127 -0.62 8.94 3.61
CA LYS A 127 -1.51 9.66 2.68
C LYS A 127 -1.06 9.42 1.24
N SER A 128 0.19 9.71 0.90
CA SER A 128 0.74 9.50 -0.44
C SER A 128 0.79 8.02 -0.83
N ASN A 129 1.07 7.14 0.14
CA ASN A 129 1.05 5.70 -0.06
C ASN A 129 -0.38 5.19 -0.35
N THR A 130 -1.40 5.76 0.32
CA THR A 130 -2.82 5.46 0.03
C THR A 130 -3.21 5.90 -1.37
N GLU A 131 -2.76 7.08 -1.81
CA GLU A 131 -3.01 7.56 -3.17
C GLU A 131 -2.34 6.64 -4.21
N ALA A 132 -1.12 6.18 -3.97
CA ALA A 132 -0.42 5.22 -4.82
C ALA A 132 -1.13 3.87 -4.86
N LEU A 133 -1.54 3.36 -3.70
CA LEU A 133 -2.34 2.14 -3.57
C LEU A 133 -3.65 2.24 -4.37
N PHE A 134 -4.36 3.35 -4.26
CA PHE A 134 -5.62 3.53 -4.98
C PHE A 134 -5.44 3.48 -6.49
N ARG A 135 -4.37 4.11 -7.02
CA ARG A 135 -4.02 3.99 -8.45
C ARG A 135 -3.74 2.55 -8.87
N ALA A 136 -3.01 1.78 -8.05
CA ALA A 136 -2.72 0.37 -8.34
C ALA A 136 -3.99 -0.49 -8.30
N LEU A 137 -4.85 -0.29 -7.31
CA LEU A 137 -6.14 -0.99 -7.19
C LEU A 137 -7.04 -0.73 -8.41
N LYS A 138 -7.10 0.52 -8.90
CA LYS A 138 -7.83 0.88 -10.11
C LYS A 138 -7.32 0.12 -11.33
N ARG A 139 -6.00 0.09 -11.54
CA ARG A 139 -5.39 -0.68 -12.64
C ARG A 139 -5.73 -2.16 -12.56
N ALA A 140 -5.80 -2.70 -11.36
CA ALA A 140 -6.14 -4.10 -11.14
C ALA A 140 -7.64 -4.40 -11.17
N GLY A 141 -8.51 -3.39 -11.21
CA GLY A 141 -9.96 -3.56 -11.11
C GLY A 141 -10.42 -3.97 -9.71
N LEU A 142 -9.65 -3.59 -8.67
CA LEU A 142 -9.99 -3.81 -7.27
C LEU A 142 -10.61 -2.55 -6.65
N LYS A 143 -11.29 -2.72 -5.53
CA LYS A 143 -11.98 -1.65 -4.81
C LYS A 143 -11.18 -1.22 -3.57
N MET A 144 -11.46 0.00 -3.11
CA MET A 144 -10.93 0.53 -1.85
C MET A 144 -12.05 1.10 -0.99
N SER A 145 -11.94 0.86 0.31
CA SER A 145 -12.65 1.61 1.35
C SER A 145 -11.64 2.13 2.35
N VAL A 146 -11.96 3.22 3.05
CA VAL A 146 -11.10 3.81 4.09
C VAL A 146 -11.61 3.40 5.46
N VAL A 147 -10.69 2.98 6.33
CA VAL A 147 -10.88 2.91 7.78
C VAL A 147 -10.25 4.16 8.37
N TYR A 148 -11.06 5.11 8.80
CA TYR A 148 -10.58 6.37 9.34
C TYR A 148 -10.18 6.22 10.81
N GLU A 149 -8.90 6.41 11.09
CA GLU A 149 -8.32 6.37 12.43
C GLU A 149 -8.50 7.73 13.13
N ASP A 150 -9.69 7.94 13.70
CA ASP A 150 -10.09 9.20 14.32
C ASP A 150 -9.30 9.56 15.60
N ARG A 151 -8.60 8.59 16.18
CA ARG A 151 -7.72 8.81 17.34
C ARG A 151 -6.63 9.85 17.06
N THR A 152 -6.26 10.07 15.83
CA THR A 152 -5.31 11.12 15.44
C THR A 152 -5.84 12.53 15.76
N LEU A 153 -7.15 12.68 15.93
CA LEU A 153 -7.78 13.95 16.33
C LEU A 153 -7.53 14.30 17.79
N ASP A 154 -7.10 13.35 18.64
CA ASP A 154 -6.92 13.59 20.08
C ASP A 154 -5.86 14.68 20.38
N GLY A 155 -4.86 14.85 19.50
CA GLY A 155 -3.86 15.91 19.61
C GLY A 155 -4.24 17.23 18.92
N ALA A 156 -5.36 17.30 18.20
CA ALA A 156 -5.75 18.47 17.45
C ALA A 156 -6.40 19.54 18.34
N SER A 157 -5.98 20.81 18.16
CA SER A 157 -6.59 21.95 18.86
C SER A 157 -8.02 22.22 18.42
N ASP A 158 -8.35 21.94 17.14
CA ASP A 158 -9.70 21.97 16.56
C ASP A 158 -10.01 20.60 15.95
N ARG A 159 -10.52 19.69 16.75
CA ARG A 159 -10.86 18.33 16.31
C ARG A 159 -11.91 18.29 15.21
N VAL A 160 -12.94 19.14 15.34
CA VAL A 160 -14.05 19.18 14.37
C VAL A 160 -13.59 19.75 13.05
N GLY A 161 -12.82 20.84 13.06
CA GLY A 161 -12.24 21.43 11.85
C GLY A 161 -11.29 20.46 11.15
N THR A 162 -10.43 19.77 11.90
CA THR A 162 -9.51 18.75 11.37
C THR A 162 -10.28 17.59 10.75
N ALA A 163 -11.27 17.03 11.46
CA ALA A 163 -12.10 15.96 10.90
C ALA A 163 -12.84 16.38 9.62
N ARG A 164 -13.36 17.60 9.56
CA ARG A 164 -14.00 18.14 8.36
C ARG A 164 -13.01 18.26 7.18
N GLN A 165 -11.78 18.68 7.45
CA GLN A 165 -10.71 18.74 6.44
C GLN A 165 -10.40 17.34 5.91
N ASP A 166 -10.26 16.36 6.79
CA ASP A 166 -9.99 14.97 6.45
C ASP A 166 -11.10 14.38 5.57
N ILE A 167 -12.36 14.51 5.99
CA ILE A 167 -13.51 13.99 5.24
C ILE A 167 -13.67 14.71 3.89
N ARG A 168 -13.41 16.02 3.83
CA ARG A 168 -13.44 16.76 2.57
C ARG A 168 -12.38 16.22 1.60
N TYR A 169 -11.16 16.01 2.08
CA TYR A 169 -10.10 15.42 1.27
C TYR A 169 -10.50 14.04 0.73
N LEU A 170 -11.05 13.15 1.57
CA LEU A 170 -11.52 11.84 1.15
C LEU A 170 -12.62 11.93 0.09
N ALA A 171 -13.58 12.85 0.30
CA ALA A 171 -14.69 13.06 -0.62
C ALA A 171 -14.24 13.57 -1.99
N GLU A 172 -13.26 14.48 -2.02
CA GLU A 172 -12.72 15.04 -3.24
C GLU A 172 -11.80 14.07 -3.99
N THR A 173 -11.05 13.22 -3.24
CA THR A 173 -10.01 12.35 -3.80
C THR A 173 -10.53 10.97 -4.16
N PHE A 174 -11.40 10.36 -3.34
CA PHE A 174 -11.76 8.96 -3.48
C PHE A 174 -13.25 8.68 -3.64
N PHE A 175 -14.14 9.33 -2.87
CA PHE A 175 -15.54 8.89 -2.76
C PHE A 175 -16.32 8.94 -4.07
N LYS A 176 -15.96 9.82 -4.99
CA LYS A 176 -16.63 9.93 -6.29
C LYS A 176 -16.18 8.90 -7.33
N ASP A 177 -15.07 8.24 -7.06
CA ASP A 177 -14.50 7.27 -8.00
C ASP A 177 -15.24 5.92 -7.91
N ASP A 178 -15.44 5.28 -9.06
CA ASP A 178 -16.11 3.98 -9.12
C ASP A 178 -15.32 2.85 -8.46
N SER A 179 -14.01 3.04 -8.25
CA SER A 179 -13.17 2.09 -7.51
C SER A 179 -13.27 2.24 -6.00
N TYR A 180 -13.97 3.27 -5.48
CA TYR A 180 -14.32 3.35 -4.08
C TYR A 180 -15.55 2.48 -3.77
N VAL A 181 -15.52 1.76 -2.64
CA VAL A 181 -16.65 0.92 -2.24
C VAL A 181 -17.87 1.79 -1.94
N LYS A 182 -19.00 1.47 -2.55
CA LYS A 182 -20.29 2.14 -2.33
C LYS A 182 -21.33 1.10 -1.97
N VAL A 183 -22.23 1.46 -1.08
CA VAL A 183 -23.41 0.67 -0.68
C VAL A 183 -24.61 1.55 -0.97
N ASP A 184 -25.52 1.04 -1.81
CA ASP A 184 -26.77 1.72 -2.22
C ASP A 184 -26.56 3.11 -2.88
N GLY A 185 -25.42 3.31 -3.55
CA GLY A 185 -25.10 4.51 -4.35
C GLY A 185 -24.01 5.38 -3.77
#